data_f827dce76014438e9b2c62506a611566
#
_entry.id   f827dce76014438e9b2c62506a611566
#
_cell.length_a   1.000
_cell.length_b   1.000
_cell.length_c   1.000
_cell.angle_alpha   90.00
_cell.angle_beta   90.00
_cell.angle_gamma   90.00
#
_symmetry.space_group_name_H-M   'P 1'
#
loop_
_entity.id
_entity.type
_entity.pdbx_description
1 polymer ?
#
loop_
_entity_poly.entity_id
_entity_poly.type
_entity_poly.pdbx_seq_one_letter_code
_entity_poly.pdbx_strand_id
1 'polypeptide(L)'
;MRFSRVFCSGILLVAFMGCGVTAPAQVGESIRITFLDVGQGDAVLIRSPEGQTALVDAGWSSPVTSLRALDVDELDLLVATHPHADHIGGMVDVINSIPVHFYMDNGQTHTTATYEGLASTLQQRTDITYLIAEPRSISLGSVEIEVLPLLPVASTDFNNRSIGLVVRYGDFSAFLSGDSEVEELSSWVRRGVVPDVTVLKAPHHGSYNGFTSEFLADAEPEVVAISVGSNTYGHPHTEALEAYTYAAETVLRTDLDGQITIVGYEDGRYEVVLGEEVTAMEQGRSGGLGVVGMRYIYE
;
A
#
# COMPACT_ATOMS: atom_id res chain seq x y z
N MET A 1 -0.80 15.85 87.80
CA MET A 1 -1.30 16.36 86.50
C MET A 1 -0.28 15.94 85.46
N ARG A 2 -0.68 14.96 84.58
CA ARG A 2 0.18 14.44 83.54
C ARG A 2 -0.29 15.04 82.20
N PHE A 3 0.59 15.73 81.49
CA PHE A 3 0.31 16.22 80.13
C PHE A 3 0.81 15.18 79.12
N SER A 4 -0.13 14.60 78.34
CA SER A 4 0.17 13.77 77.19
C SER A 4 0.40 14.64 75.96
N ARG A 5 1.56 14.49 75.34
CA ARG A 5 1.84 15.10 74.05
C ARG A 5 1.40 14.13 72.94
N VAL A 6 0.52 14.57 72.08
CA VAL A 6 0.10 13.88 70.87
C VAL A 6 1.06 14.30 69.73
N PHE A 7 1.81 13.33 69.16
CA PHE A 7 2.57 13.53 67.94
C PHE A 7 1.67 13.26 66.75
N CYS A 8 1.41 14.29 65.95
CA CYS A 8 0.80 14.12 64.62
C CYS A 8 1.92 13.85 63.58
N SER A 9 2.04 12.61 63.13
CA SER A 9 2.87 12.28 61.96
C SER A 9 2.11 12.58 60.69
N GLY A 10 2.49 13.65 59.98
CA GLY A 10 2.02 13.94 58.63
C GLY A 10 2.68 13.02 57.63
N ILE A 11 1.87 12.22 56.98
CA ILE A 11 2.31 11.43 55.82
C ILE A 11 2.26 12.33 54.57
N LEU A 12 3.42 12.66 54.00
CA LEU A 12 3.54 13.39 52.76
C LEU A 12 3.33 12.40 51.60
N LEU A 13 2.16 12.45 50.94
CA LEU A 13 1.88 11.66 49.73
C LEU A 13 2.50 12.39 48.55
N VAL A 14 3.65 11.88 48.05
CA VAL A 14 4.24 12.32 46.79
C VAL A 14 3.53 11.61 45.68
N ALA A 15 2.65 12.31 44.96
CA ALA A 15 2.07 11.82 43.72
C ALA A 15 3.12 11.88 42.62
N PHE A 16 3.66 10.72 42.20
CA PHE A 16 4.38 10.61 40.96
C PHE A 16 3.38 10.74 39.79
N MET A 17 3.41 11.89 39.12
CA MET A 17 2.85 12.01 37.77
C MET A 17 3.76 11.18 36.86
N GLY A 18 3.35 9.95 36.54
CA GLY A 18 3.96 9.14 35.51
C GLY A 18 3.74 9.81 34.17
N CYS A 19 4.79 10.39 33.58
CA CYS A 19 4.85 10.70 32.18
C CYS A 19 4.75 9.35 31.46
N GLY A 20 3.61 9.06 30.82
CA GLY A 20 3.45 7.86 30.01
C GLY A 20 4.38 7.98 28.82
N VAL A 21 5.54 7.32 28.92
CA VAL A 21 6.39 7.04 27.75
C VAL A 21 5.68 5.92 27.03
N THR A 22 5.00 6.24 25.91
CA THR A 22 4.52 5.23 24.99
C THR A 22 5.74 4.43 24.53
N ALA A 23 5.75 3.14 24.82
CA ALA A 23 6.80 2.25 24.32
C ALA A 23 6.78 2.30 22.79
N PRO A 24 7.94 2.27 22.09
CA PRO A 24 7.94 2.12 20.65
C PRO A 24 7.21 0.83 20.30
N ALA A 25 6.32 0.88 19.31
CA ALA A 25 5.60 -0.29 18.80
C ALA A 25 6.61 -1.42 18.51
N GLN A 26 6.29 -2.64 18.94
CA GLN A 26 7.18 -3.78 18.70
C GLN A 26 7.11 -4.14 17.21
N VAL A 27 8.26 -4.53 16.64
CA VAL A 27 8.32 -5.13 15.30
C VAL A 27 7.42 -6.37 15.31
N GLY A 28 6.38 -6.41 14.46
CA GLY A 28 5.38 -7.48 14.42
C GLY A 28 3.94 -7.07 14.82
N GLU A 29 3.71 -5.79 15.17
CA GLU A 29 2.37 -5.27 15.54
C GLU A 29 1.81 -4.30 14.48
N SER A 30 2.37 -4.25 13.29
CA SER A 30 1.97 -3.30 12.25
C SER A 30 1.98 -3.91 10.87
N ILE A 31 1.01 -3.51 10.05
CA ILE A 31 1.04 -3.71 8.59
C ILE A 31 1.96 -2.66 7.97
N ARG A 32 2.62 -3.02 6.86
CA ARG A 32 3.35 -2.06 6.04
C ARG A 32 2.83 -2.08 4.61
N ILE A 33 2.48 -0.91 4.09
CA ILE A 33 2.11 -0.73 2.68
C ILE A 33 3.14 0.20 2.08
N THR A 34 3.96 -0.33 1.17
CA THR A 34 5.06 0.41 0.55
C THR A 34 4.80 0.62 -0.93
N PHE A 35 4.64 1.87 -1.33
CA PHE A 35 4.61 2.31 -2.71
C PHE A 35 6.04 2.47 -3.18
N LEU A 36 6.51 1.53 -4.00
CA LEU A 36 7.88 1.55 -4.52
C LEU A 36 8.04 2.64 -5.57
N ASP A 37 9.16 3.37 -5.53
CA ASP A 37 9.52 4.27 -6.63
C ASP A 37 10.06 3.44 -7.81
N VAL A 38 9.17 3.10 -8.74
CA VAL A 38 9.48 2.38 -9.99
C VAL A 38 9.43 3.30 -11.21
N GLY A 39 9.43 4.62 -11.00
CA GLY A 39 9.13 5.61 -12.02
C GLY A 39 7.65 5.64 -12.39
N GLN A 40 7.32 5.78 -13.68
CA GLN A 40 5.93 5.72 -14.12
C GLN A 40 5.42 4.28 -14.02
N GLY A 41 4.34 4.07 -13.26
CA GLY A 41 3.73 2.76 -13.04
C GLY A 41 3.48 2.46 -11.56
N ASP A 42 2.87 1.31 -11.28
CA ASP A 42 2.54 0.86 -9.94
C ASP A 42 3.40 -0.33 -9.50
N ALA A 43 3.86 -0.29 -8.26
CA ALA A 43 4.37 -1.45 -7.54
C ALA A 43 4.13 -1.21 -6.04
N VAL A 44 3.19 -1.93 -5.45
CA VAL A 44 2.80 -1.75 -4.04
C VAL A 44 3.04 -3.04 -3.28
N LEU A 45 3.97 -3.00 -2.32
CA LEU A 45 4.25 -4.12 -1.43
C LEU A 45 3.40 -4.00 -0.17
N ILE A 46 2.67 -5.05 0.15
CA ILE A 46 1.95 -5.23 1.41
C ILE A 46 2.71 -6.26 2.24
N ARG A 47 3.02 -5.93 3.49
CA ARG A 47 3.61 -6.87 4.44
C ARG A 47 2.77 -6.93 5.70
N SER A 48 2.29 -8.13 6.04
CA SER A 48 1.54 -8.36 7.27
C SER A 48 2.43 -8.28 8.51
N PRO A 49 1.85 -8.13 9.71
CA PRO A 49 2.61 -8.20 10.97
C PRO A 49 3.40 -9.51 11.13
N GLU A 50 2.91 -10.61 10.59
CA GLU A 50 3.56 -11.94 10.64
C GLU A 50 4.68 -12.10 9.60
N GLY A 51 4.85 -11.12 8.69
CA GLY A 51 5.87 -11.11 7.66
C GLY A 51 5.45 -11.68 6.31
N GLN A 52 4.20 -12.11 6.14
CA GLN A 52 3.68 -12.53 4.83
C GLN A 52 3.60 -11.34 3.88
N THR A 53 3.83 -11.57 2.59
CA THR A 53 3.99 -10.51 1.61
C THR A 53 3.10 -10.67 0.39
N ALA A 54 2.51 -9.57 -0.07
CA ALA A 54 1.85 -9.48 -1.36
C ALA A 54 2.41 -8.29 -2.15
N LEU A 55 2.65 -8.49 -3.43
CA LEU A 55 3.04 -7.43 -4.36
C LEU A 55 1.88 -7.17 -5.33
N VAL A 56 1.42 -5.95 -5.40
CA VAL A 56 0.38 -5.50 -6.34
C VAL A 56 1.06 -4.65 -7.40
N ASP A 57 1.08 -5.17 -8.61
CA ASP A 57 1.83 -4.67 -9.77
C ASP A 57 3.36 -4.67 -9.56
N ALA A 58 4.12 -4.43 -10.63
CA ALA A 58 5.57 -4.53 -10.62
C ALA A 58 6.27 -3.46 -11.47
N GLY A 59 5.55 -2.37 -11.81
CA GLY A 59 6.08 -1.26 -12.59
C GLY A 59 6.40 -1.60 -14.04
N TRP A 60 6.93 -0.60 -14.72
CA TRP A 60 7.50 -0.76 -16.08
C TRP A 60 8.82 -1.55 -16.06
N SER A 61 9.64 -1.28 -15.04
CA SER A 61 10.95 -1.90 -14.84
C SER A 61 10.94 -2.77 -13.57
N SER A 62 11.89 -3.69 -13.51
CA SER A 62 11.99 -4.66 -12.42
C SER A 62 12.13 -4.03 -11.04
N PRO A 63 11.23 -4.29 -10.08
CA PRO A 63 11.34 -3.82 -8.70
C PRO A 63 12.20 -4.74 -7.81
N VAL A 64 12.84 -5.77 -8.35
CA VAL A 64 13.54 -6.83 -7.59
C VAL A 64 14.60 -6.26 -6.64
N THR A 65 15.32 -5.22 -7.05
CA THR A 65 16.35 -4.59 -6.20
C THR A 65 15.72 -3.95 -4.96
N SER A 66 14.62 -3.21 -5.13
CA SER A 66 13.89 -2.58 -4.03
C SER A 66 13.24 -3.63 -3.11
N LEU A 67 12.66 -4.70 -3.70
CA LEU A 67 12.09 -5.81 -2.93
C LEU A 67 13.14 -6.49 -2.04
N ARG A 68 14.35 -6.73 -2.58
CA ARG A 68 15.46 -7.32 -1.80
C ARG A 68 15.99 -6.36 -0.72
N ALA A 69 16.03 -5.06 -1.00
CA ALA A 69 16.40 -4.06 0.01
C ALA A 69 15.39 -3.98 1.16
N LEU A 70 14.15 -4.40 0.91
CA LEU A 70 13.09 -4.54 1.91
C LEU A 70 13.01 -5.95 2.51
N ASP A 71 14.03 -6.81 2.34
CA ASP A 71 14.07 -8.19 2.85
C ASP A 71 12.85 -9.02 2.41
N VAL A 72 12.47 -8.93 1.13
CA VAL A 72 11.43 -9.79 0.53
C VAL A 72 12.10 -11.03 -0.05
N ASP A 73 11.98 -12.15 0.66
CA ASP A 73 12.56 -13.44 0.26
C ASP A 73 11.58 -14.30 -0.54
N GLU A 74 10.28 -14.10 -0.35
CA GLU A 74 9.19 -14.77 -1.07
C GLU A 74 7.98 -13.85 -1.18
N LEU A 75 7.06 -14.16 -2.10
CA LEU A 75 5.75 -13.51 -2.23
C LEU A 75 4.66 -14.55 -2.08
N ASP A 76 3.80 -14.37 -1.06
CA ASP A 76 2.60 -15.20 -0.89
C ASP A 76 1.63 -14.92 -2.04
N LEU A 77 1.53 -13.65 -2.47
CA LEU A 77 0.64 -13.24 -3.56
C LEU A 77 1.31 -12.20 -4.47
N LEU A 78 1.24 -12.40 -5.77
CA LEU A 78 1.56 -11.42 -6.81
C LEU A 78 0.28 -11.09 -7.59
N VAL A 79 -0.10 -9.82 -7.65
CA VAL A 79 -1.32 -9.37 -8.33
C VAL A 79 -0.96 -8.49 -9.52
N ALA A 80 -1.48 -8.81 -10.69
CA ALA A 80 -1.50 -7.92 -11.86
C ALA A 80 -2.89 -7.27 -11.93
N THR A 81 -3.00 -5.98 -11.61
CA THR A 81 -4.29 -5.29 -11.62
C THR A 81 -4.91 -5.29 -13.01
N HIS A 82 -4.11 -5.03 -14.02
CA HIS A 82 -4.49 -5.07 -15.44
C HIS A 82 -3.24 -5.22 -16.34
N PRO A 83 -3.38 -5.53 -17.64
CA PRO A 83 -2.25 -5.98 -18.48
C PRO A 83 -1.40 -4.87 -19.11
N HIS A 84 -1.40 -3.63 -18.65
CA HIS A 84 -0.53 -2.58 -19.16
C HIS A 84 0.92 -2.75 -18.66
N ALA A 85 1.87 -2.29 -19.47
CA ALA A 85 3.29 -2.55 -19.24
C ALA A 85 3.85 -1.84 -18.00
N ASP A 86 3.30 -0.72 -17.62
CA ASP A 86 3.66 0.03 -16.39
C ASP A 86 3.10 -0.60 -15.10
N HIS A 87 2.39 -1.73 -15.23
CA HIS A 87 1.93 -2.58 -14.12
C HIS A 87 2.59 -3.96 -14.15
N ILE A 88 2.75 -4.56 -15.34
CA ILE A 88 3.25 -5.92 -15.45
C ILE A 88 4.70 -6.03 -15.97
N GLY A 89 5.35 -4.90 -16.30
CA GLY A 89 6.66 -4.89 -16.96
C GLY A 89 7.75 -5.59 -16.17
N GLY A 90 7.78 -5.40 -14.85
CA GLY A 90 8.73 -6.03 -13.95
C GLY A 90 8.38 -7.46 -13.50
N MET A 91 7.16 -7.97 -13.80
CA MET A 91 6.67 -9.24 -13.22
C MET A 91 7.48 -10.47 -13.62
N VAL A 92 7.96 -10.52 -14.86
CA VAL A 92 8.81 -11.65 -15.32
C VAL A 92 10.08 -11.75 -14.48
N ASP A 93 10.70 -10.61 -14.19
CA ASP A 93 11.89 -10.57 -13.35
C ASP A 93 11.59 -10.94 -11.91
N VAL A 94 10.45 -10.47 -11.35
CA VAL A 94 9.99 -10.85 -10.02
C VAL A 94 9.81 -12.36 -9.93
N ILE A 95 9.03 -12.97 -10.84
CA ILE A 95 8.74 -14.40 -10.87
C ILE A 95 10.02 -15.25 -11.00
N ASN A 96 11.02 -14.75 -11.74
CA ASN A 96 12.29 -15.46 -11.94
C ASN A 96 13.31 -15.25 -10.79
N SER A 97 13.11 -14.24 -9.95
CA SER A 97 14.09 -13.84 -8.93
C SER A 97 13.64 -14.08 -7.49
N ILE A 98 12.33 -14.17 -7.27
CA ILE A 98 11.68 -14.31 -5.96
C ILE A 98 10.64 -15.44 -6.08
N PRO A 99 10.59 -16.42 -5.16
CA PRO A 99 9.52 -17.41 -5.10
C PRO A 99 8.15 -16.73 -4.98
N VAL A 100 7.18 -17.15 -5.78
CA VAL A 100 5.80 -16.67 -5.80
C VAL A 100 4.86 -17.85 -5.61
N HIS A 101 4.00 -17.82 -4.61
CA HIS A 101 3.06 -18.92 -4.33
C HIS A 101 1.76 -18.78 -5.13
N PHE A 102 1.18 -17.58 -5.13
CA PHE A 102 -0.06 -17.30 -5.87
C PHE A 102 0.15 -16.13 -6.81
N TYR A 103 -0.36 -16.24 -8.02
CA TYR A 103 -0.47 -15.16 -8.98
C TYR A 103 -1.93 -14.90 -9.31
N MET A 104 -2.36 -13.65 -9.33
CA MET A 104 -3.73 -13.24 -9.64
C MET A 104 -3.73 -12.17 -10.72
N ASP A 105 -4.64 -12.31 -11.70
CA ASP A 105 -4.96 -11.24 -12.66
C ASP A 105 -6.49 -11.16 -12.92
N ASN A 106 -6.88 -10.18 -13.73
CA ASN A 106 -8.28 -9.92 -14.06
C ASN A 106 -8.83 -10.80 -15.22
N GLY A 107 -8.06 -11.76 -15.71
CA GLY A 107 -8.41 -12.66 -16.80
C GLY A 107 -8.44 -12.01 -18.19
N GLN A 108 -8.04 -10.74 -18.35
CA GLN A 108 -7.92 -10.11 -19.66
C GLN A 108 -6.61 -10.51 -20.34
N THR A 109 -6.68 -10.74 -21.65
CA THR A 109 -5.49 -10.99 -22.47
C THR A 109 -5.10 -9.73 -23.25
N HIS A 110 -3.81 -9.55 -23.48
CA HIS A 110 -3.28 -8.44 -24.28
C HIS A 110 -2.32 -8.98 -25.35
N THR A 111 -2.05 -8.20 -26.40
CA THR A 111 -1.19 -8.58 -27.53
C THR A 111 0.19 -7.92 -27.48
N THR A 112 0.56 -7.29 -26.37
CA THR A 112 1.89 -6.70 -26.20
C THR A 112 2.92 -7.78 -25.89
N ALA A 113 4.16 -7.56 -26.32
CA ALA A 113 5.27 -8.47 -26.01
C ALA A 113 5.48 -8.65 -24.50
N THR A 114 5.21 -7.62 -23.70
CA THR A 114 5.27 -7.66 -22.23
C THR A 114 4.27 -8.68 -21.67
N TYR A 115 2.99 -8.60 -22.10
CA TYR A 115 1.97 -9.55 -21.68
C TYR A 115 2.26 -10.97 -22.16
N GLU A 116 2.64 -11.14 -23.44
CA GLU A 116 2.96 -12.46 -24.01
C GLU A 116 4.15 -13.11 -23.27
N GLY A 117 5.16 -12.32 -22.90
CA GLY A 117 6.31 -12.77 -22.11
C GLY A 117 5.89 -13.23 -20.70
N LEU A 118 5.03 -12.47 -20.03
CA LEU A 118 4.49 -12.84 -18.71
C LEU A 118 3.64 -14.11 -18.79
N ALA A 119 2.72 -14.19 -19.75
CA ALA A 119 1.86 -15.36 -19.95
C ALA A 119 2.70 -16.62 -20.24
N SER A 120 3.73 -16.49 -21.09
CA SER A 120 4.66 -17.60 -21.38
C SER A 120 5.45 -18.05 -20.14
N THR A 121 5.88 -17.10 -19.31
CA THR A 121 6.58 -17.39 -18.05
C THR A 121 5.67 -18.15 -17.09
N LEU A 122 4.45 -17.66 -16.86
CA LEU A 122 3.47 -18.30 -15.99
C LEU A 122 3.11 -19.72 -16.44
N GLN A 123 2.98 -19.97 -17.75
CA GLN A 123 2.72 -21.30 -18.31
C GLN A 123 3.82 -22.32 -17.98
N GLN A 124 5.04 -21.86 -17.75
CA GLN A 124 6.19 -22.72 -17.42
C GLN A 124 6.36 -22.95 -15.90
N ARG A 125 5.64 -22.23 -15.07
CA ARG A 125 5.73 -22.25 -13.60
C ARG A 125 4.59 -23.08 -13.02
N THR A 126 4.88 -24.36 -12.79
CA THR A 126 3.91 -25.29 -12.17
C THR A 126 3.85 -25.18 -10.64
N ASP A 127 4.76 -24.44 -10.07
CA ASP A 127 4.88 -24.13 -8.65
C ASP A 127 4.06 -22.90 -8.22
N ILE A 128 3.56 -22.10 -9.17
CA ILE A 128 2.72 -20.95 -8.93
C ILE A 128 1.25 -21.33 -9.14
N THR A 129 0.41 -21.04 -8.14
CA THR A 129 -1.05 -21.20 -8.27
C THR A 129 -1.65 -19.98 -8.94
N TYR A 130 -2.22 -20.15 -10.13
CA TYR A 130 -2.90 -19.08 -10.87
C TYR A 130 -4.34 -18.88 -10.42
N LEU A 131 -4.70 -17.62 -10.15
CA LEU A 131 -6.03 -17.18 -9.74
C LEU A 131 -6.59 -16.14 -10.72
N ILE A 132 -7.85 -16.26 -11.08
CA ILE A 132 -8.58 -15.17 -11.73
C ILE A 132 -9.30 -14.37 -10.64
N ALA A 133 -9.20 -13.03 -10.73
CA ALA A 133 -9.82 -12.15 -9.77
C ALA A 133 -11.35 -12.24 -9.86
N GLU A 134 -11.96 -12.51 -8.73
CA GLU A 134 -13.39 -12.49 -8.49
C GLU A 134 -13.63 -11.99 -7.05
N PRO A 135 -14.82 -11.44 -6.73
CA PRO A 135 -15.10 -10.95 -5.38
C PRO A 135 -14.86 -12.04 -4.33
N ARG A 136 -13.88 -11.80 -3.47
CA ARG A 136 -13.49 -12.69 -2.37
C ARG A 136 -12.65 -11.95 -1.34
N SER A 137 -12.50 -12.54 -0.18
CA SER A 137 -11.51 -12.15 0.82
C SER A 137 -10.34 -13.13 0.80
N ILE A 138 -9.12 -12.60 0.95
CA ILE A 138 -7.85 -13.34 1.03
C ILE A 138 -7.18 -12.94 2.33
N SER A 139 -6.79 -13.92 3.15
CA SER A 139 -6.03 -13.67 4.38
C SER A 139 -4.53 -13.66 4.08
N LEU A 140 -3.85 -12.62 4.48
CA LEU A 140 -2.40 -12.48 4.48
C LEU A 140 -1.95 -12.32 5.96
N GLY A 141 -1.86 -13.45 6.68
CA GLY A 141 -1.74 -13.43 8.14
C GLY A 141 -2.99 -12.84 8.79
N SER A 142 -2.80 -11.84 9.65
CA SER A 142 -3.89 -11.07 10.28
C SER A 142 -4.47 -9.98 9.38
N VAL A 143 -3.88 -9.76 8.19
CA VAL A 143 -4.37 -8.80 7.20
C VAL A 143 -5.42 -9.46 6.30
N GLU A 144 -6.52 -8.78 6.05
CA GLU A 144 -7.55 -9.17 5.10
C GLU A 144 -7.43 -8.33 3.82
N ILE A 145 -7.41 -9.00 2.67
CA ILE A 145 -7.42 -8.37 1.34
C ILE A 145 -8.73 -8.74 0.65
N GLU A 146 -9.61 -7.76 0.50
CA GLU A 146 -10.87 -7.91 -0.22
C GLU A 146 -10.68 -7.57 -1.70
N VAL A 147 -11.05 -8.50 -2.59
CA VAL A 147 -11.06 -8.29 -4.04
C VAL A 147 -12.42 -7.75 -4.45
N LEU A 148 -12.45 -6.55 -5.03
CA LEU A 148 -13.69 -5.90 -5.44
C LEU A 148 -14.26 -6.48 -6.74
N PRO A 149 -15.58 -6.32 -6.98
CA PRO A 149 -16.20 -6.79 -8.22
C PRO A 149 -15.71 -5.98 -9.43
N LEU A 150 -15.21 -6.69 -10.44
CA LEU A 150 -14.78 -6.12 -11.72
C LEU A 150 -15.96 -5.74 -12.59
N LEU A 151 -15.75 -4.82 -13.54
CA LEU A 151 -16.69 -4.57 -14.63
C LEU A 151 -16.83 -5.80 -15.55
N PRO A 152 -17.97 -5.99 -16.23
CA PRO A 152 -18.15 -7.07 -17.18
C PRO A 152 -17.10 -7.05 -18.30
N VAL A 153 -16.77 -8.25 -18.84
CA VAL A 153 -15.75 -8.45 -19.90
C VAL A 153 -16.01 -7.64 -21.18
N ALA A 154 -17.22 -7.09 -21.38
CA ALA A 154 -17.53 -6.28 -22.55
C ALA A 154 -16.81 -4.92 -22.58
N SER A 155 -16.19 -4.48 -21.49
CA SER A 155 -15.31 -3.31 -21.50
C SER A 155 -14.07 -3.64 -22.34
N THR A 156 -13.77 -2.81 -23.34
CA THR A 156 -12.56 -2.89 -24.16
C THR A 156 -11.44 -2.04 -23.55
N ASP A 157 -11.72 -1.33 -22.49
CA ASP A 157 -10.79 -0.52 -21.74
C ASP A 157 -10.15 -1.38 -20.64
N PHE A 158 -8.85 -1.55 -20.71
CA PHE A 158 -8.10 -2.37 -19.76
C PHE A 158 -8.03 -1.72 -18.38
N ASN A 159 -7.97 -0.38 -18.32
CA ASN A 159 -7.92 0.36 -17.06
C ASN A 159 -9.21 0.15 -16.25
N ASN A 160 -10.37 0.28 -16.90
CA ASN A 160 -11.71 0.06 -16.29
C ASN A 160 -12.03 -1.42 -15.99
N ARG A 161 -11.01 -2.24 -15.83
CA ARG A 161 -11.07 -3.59 -15.27
C ARG A 161 -9.86 -3.88 -14.38
N SER A 162 -9.29 -2.86 -13.82
CA SER A 162 -8.25 -3.01 -12.79
C SER A 162 -8.81 -3.76 -11.58
N ILE A 163 -8.01 -4.63 -11.00
CA ILE A 163 -8.39 -5.28 -9.74
C ILE A 163 -8.33 -4.23 -8.63
N GLY A 164 -9.49 -3.85 -8.09
CA GLY A 164 -9.57 -3.07 -6.86
C GLY A 164 -9.39 -3.97 -5.65
N LEU A 165 -8.51 -3.57 -4.75
CA LEU A 165 -8.24 -4.28 -3.50
C LEU A 165 -8.48 -3.36 -2.31
N VAL A 166 -9.21 -3.84 -1.30
CA VAL A 166 -9.30 -3.19 0.00
C VAL A 166 -8.52 -4.02 1.01
N VAL A 167 -7.47 -3.44 1.57
CA VAL A 167 -6.58 -4.06 2.55
C VAL A 167 -6.99 -3.58 3.93
N ARG A 168 -7.19 -4.51 4.90
CA ARG A 168 -7.63 -4.20 6.26
C ARG A 168 -6.74 -4.84 7.30
N TYR A 169 -6.43 -4.07 8.35
CA TYR A 169 -5.78 -4.56 9.56
C TYR A 169 -6.37 -3.84 10.76
N GLY A 170 -7.33 -4.49 11.44
CA GLY A 170 -8.15 -3.84 12.48
C GLY A 170 -8.91 -2.63 11.90
N ASP A 171 -8.70 -1.46 12.51
CA ASP A 171 -9.29 -0.20 12.07
C ASP A 171 -8.48 0.51 10.96
N PHE A 172 -7.24 0.07 10.68
CA PHE A 172 -6.44 0.57 9.57
C PHE A 172 -6.87 -0.05 8.25
N SER A 173 -6.97 0.76 7.19
CA SER A 173 -7.33 0.27 5.86
C SER A 173 -6.66 1.02 4.72
N ALA A 174 -6.50 0.34 3.57
CA ALA A 174 -6.02 0.94 2.35
C ALA A 174 -6.80 0.45 1.13
N PHE A 175 -7.04 1.34 0.17
CA PHE A 175 -7.65 1.01 -1.11
C PHE A 175 -6.64 1.14 -2.24
N LEU A 176 -6.36 0.02 -2.91
CA LEU A 176 -5.50 -0.07 -4.08
C LEU A 176 -6.38 -0.27 -5.31
N SER A 177 -6.49 0.75 -6.15
CA SER A 177 -7.46 0.82 -7.25
C SER A 177 -6.87 0.48 -8.62
N GLY A 178 -5.58 0.20 -8.72
CA GLY A 178 -4.89 0.12 -10.01
C GLY A 178 -5.13 1.38 -10.84
N ASP A 179 -5.47 1.22 -12.12
CA ASP A 179 -5.77 2.32 -13.05
C ASP A 179 -7.26 2.47 -13.32
N SER A 180 -8.11 2.07 -12.37
CA SER A 180 -9.56 2.26 -12.48
C SER A 180 -9.92 3.68 -12.84
N GLU A 181 -10.82 3.82 -13.82
CA GLU A 181 -11.30 5.11 -14.31
C GLU A 181 -12.76 5.33 -13.91
N VAL A 182 -13.32 6.46 -14.32
CA VAL A 182 -14.67 6.93 -13.97
C VAL A 182 -15.74 5.84 -14.07
N GLU A 183 -15.70 4.96 -15.09
CA GLU A 183 -16.72 3.92 -15.28
C GLU A 183 -16.67 2.88 -14.15
N GLU A 184 -15.49 2.37 -13.82
CA GLU A 184 -15.31 1.37 -12.77
C GLU A 184 -15.51 1.98 -11.38
N LEU A 185 -14.90 3.13 -11.10
CA LEU A 185 -15.07 3.86 -9.84
C LEU A 185 -16.55 4.14 -9.57
N SER A 186 -17.30 4.64 -10.57
CA SER A 186 -18.74 4.87 -10.44
C SER A 186 -19.53 3.57 -10.27
N SER A 187 -19.05 2.44 -10.81
CA SER A 187 -19.68 1.13 -10.60
C SER A 187 -19.54 0.70 -9.15
N TRP A 188 -18.35 0.88 -8.54
CA TRP A 188 -18.12 0.53 -7.14
C TRP A 188 -18.96 1.40 -6.19
N VAL A 189 -19.02 2.73 -6.44
CA VAL A 189 -19.90 3.64 -5.70
C VAL A 189 -21.36 3.18 -5.76
N ARG A 190 -21.90 2.94 -6.97
CA ARG A 190 -23.29 2.47 -7.13
C ARG A 190 -23.58 1.14 -6.44
N ARG A 191 -22.58 0.30 -6.27
CA ARG A 191 -22.69 -1.00 -5.57
C ARG A 191 -22.53 -0.86 -4.05
N GLY A 192 -22.11 0.31 -3.56
CA GLY A 192 -21.84 0.55 -2.15
C GLY A 192 -20.71 -0.31 -1.61
N VAL A 193 -19.67 -0.55 -2.44
CA VAL A 193 -18.49 -1.37 -2.08
C VAL A 193 -17.22 -0.54 -1.86
N VAL A 194 -17.31 0.77 -1.97
CA VAL A 194 -16.24 1.70 -1.62
C VAL A 194 -16.34 1.98 -0.12
N PRO A 195 -15.40 1.54 0.72
CA PRO A 195 -15.37 1.91 2.13
C PRO A 195 -14.62 3.23 2.33
N ASP A 196 -14.80 3.87 3.49
CA ASP A 196 -13.83 4.82 3.98
C ASP A 196 -12.49 4.11 4.27
N VAL A 197 -11.36 4.78 4.02
CA VAL A 197 -10.03 4.19 4.16
C VAL A 197 -9.01 5.19 4.66
N THR A 198 -8.05 4.72 5.45
CA THR A 198 -6.90 5.52 5.87
C THR A 198 -6.06 5.93 4.66
N VAL A 199 -5.81 5.00 3.73
CA VAL A 199 -4.92 5.23 2.58
C VAL A 199 -5.62 4.90 1.27
N LEU A 200 -5.60 5.84 0.33
CA LEU A 200 -6.02 5.61 -1.06
C LEU A 200 -4.80 5.65 -1.99
N LYS A 201 -4.52 4.58 -2.71
CA LYS A 201 -3.68 4.66 -3.90
C LYS A 201 -4.46 5.44 -4.97
N ALA A 202 -3.93 6.57 -5.42
CA ALA A 202 -4.56 7.38 -6.47
C ALA A 202 -4.79 6.55 -7.73
N PRO A 203 -6.05 6.41 -8.21
CA PRO A 203 -6.31 5.69 -9.45
C PRO A 203 -5.57 6.31 -10.63
N HIS A 204 -5.07 5.46 -11.52
CA HIS A 204 -4.47 5.82 -12.81
C HIS A 204 -3.42 6.93 -12.69
N HIS A 205 -2.50 6.79 -11.71
CA HIS A 205 -1.36 7.70 -11.46
C HIS A 205 -1.76 9.17 -11.30
N GLY A 206 -2.99 9.45 -10.86
CA GLY A 206 -3.53 10.82 -10.81
C GLY A 206 -3.98 11.35 -12.17
N SER A 207 -4.48 10.50 -13.05
CA SER A 207 -5.12 10.93 -14.28
C SER A 207 -6.41 11.72 -14.00
N TYR A 208 -6.80 12.63 -14.90
CA TYR A 208 -8.04 13.40 -14.80
C TYR A 208 -9.32 12.53 -14.82
N ASN A 209 -9.23 11.32 -15.34
CA ASN A 209 -10.32 10.32 -15.35
C ASN A 209 -10.16 9.24 -14.24
N GLY A 210 -9.13 9.35 -13.39
CA GLY A 210 -8.87 8.47 -12.27
C GLY A 210 -9.59 8.86 -10.98
N PHE A 211 -10.61 9.69 -11.01
CA PHE A 211 -11.42 10.02 -9.83
C PHE A 211 -12.84 10.43 -10.20
N THR A 212 -13.76 10.33 -9.22
CA THR A 212 -15.04 11.03 -9.21
C THR A 212 -15.25 11.63 -7.83
N SER A 213 -16.04 12.70 -7.75
CA SER A 213 -16.37 13.33 -6.46
C SER A 213 -17.05 12.35 -5.50
N GLU A 214 -17.94 11.49 -6.04
CA GLU A 214 -18.66 10.48 -5.28
C GLU A 214 -17.74 9.39 -4.75
N PHE A 215 -16.76 8.94 -5.57
CA PHE A 215 -15.77 7.96 -5.14
C PHE A 215 -14.90 8.49 -4.00
N LEU A 216 -14.43 9.73 -4.12
CA LEU A 216 -13.63 10.36 -3.06
C LEU A 216 -14.46 10.64 -1.81
N ALA A 217 -15.75 10.97 -1.95
CA ALA A 217 -16.66 11.17 -0.82
C ALA A 217 -16.99 9.87 -0.08
N ASP A 218 -17.05 8.73 -0.78
CA ASP A 218 -17.25 7.41 -0.15
C ASP A 218 -15.95 6.89 0.49
N ALA A 219 -14.80 7.16 -0.17
CA ALA A 219 -13.49 6.67 0.30
C ALA A 219 -12.94 7.49 1.48
N GLU A 220 -13.30 8.75 1.63
CA GLU A 220 -12.86 9.68 2.69
C GLU A 220 -11.39 9.50 3.13
N PRO A 221 -10.40 9.45 2.21
CA PRO A 221 -9.04 9.05 2.56
C PRO A 221 -8.34 10.09 3.43
N GLU A 222 -7.55 9.64 4.42
CA GLU A 222 -6.65 10.52 5.18
C GLU A 222 -5.36 10.79 4.37
N VAL A 223 -4.86 9.76 3.68
CA VAL A 223 -3.66 9.83 2.83
C VAL A 223 -4.00 9.39 1.41
N VAL A 224 -3.60 10.19 0.42
CA VAL A 224 -3.57 9.77 -0.98
C VAL A 224 -2.12 9.58 -1.41
N ALA A 225 -1.76 8.36 -1.84
CA ALA A 225 -0.46 8.04 -2.40
C ALA A 225 -0.57 7.91 -3.93
N ILE A 226 0.23 8.68 -4.65
CA ILE A 226 0.29 8.70 -6.12
C ILE A 226 1.57 8.03 -6.57
N SER A 227 1.47 6.80 -7.12
CA SER A 227 2.59 6.15 -7.81
C SER A 227 2.73 6.80 -9.20
N VAL A 228 3.78 7.56 -9.42
CA VAL A 228 4.00 8.31 -10.65
C VAL A 228 5.49 8.58 -10.84
N GLY A 229 5.93 8.70 -12.07
CA GLY A 229 7.30 9.10 -12.42
C GLY A 229 7.32 10.02 -13.62
N SER A 230 8.50 10.24 -14.19
CA SER A 230 8.62 11.02 -15.42
C SER A 230 7.82 10.38 -16.54
N ASN A 231 6.84 11.09 -17.06
CA ASN A 231 5.91 10.58 -18.06
C ASN A 231 5.57 11.64 -19.11
N THR A 232 4.95 11.20 -20.22
CA THR A 232 4.46 12.08 -21.32
C THR A 232 2.94 12.25 -21.30
N TYR A 233 2.25 11.62 -20.33
CA TYR A 233 0.79 11.65 -20.20
C TYR A 233 0.31 12.90 -19.46
N GLY A 234 1.20 13.58 -18.73
CA GLY A 234 0.90 14.74 -17.91
C GLY A 234 0.42 14.37 -16.50
N HIS A 235 0.59 13.09 -16.10
CA HIS A 235 0.25 12.63 -14.75
C HIS A 235 1.23 13.14 -13.71
N PRO A 236 0.76 13.49 -12.49
CA PRO A 236 -0.65 13.62 -12.15
C PRO A 236 -1.23 14.91 -12.75
N HIS A 237 -2.47 14.89 -13.25
CA HIS A 237 -3.14 16.06 -13.76
C HIS A 237 -3.53 17.03 -12.64
N THR A 238 -3.58 18.32 -12.96
CA THR A 238 -3.91 19.38 -11.99
C THR A 238 -5.28 19.13 -11.34
N GLU A 239 -6.28 18.74 -12.13
CA GLU A 239 -7.64 18.47 -11.67
C GLU A 239 -7.69 17.33 -10.63
N ALA A 240 -6.87 16.28 -10.85
CA ALA A 240 -6.76 15.17 -9.91
C ALA A 240 -6.05 15.61 -8.62
N LEU A 241 -4.95 16.37 -8.72
CA LEU A 241 -4.25 16.91 -7.55
C LEU A 241 -5.15 17.83 -6.71
N GLU A 242 -5.93 18.69 -7.35
CA GLU A 242 -6.90 19.55 -6.66
C GLU A 242 -7.96 18.72 -5.93
N ALA A 243 -8.51 17.68 -6.60
CA ALA A 243 -9.50 16.80 -6.01
C ALA A 243 -8.94 16.01 -4.80
N TYR A 244 -7.74 15.45 -4.92
CA TYR A 244 -7.10 14.71 -3.83
C TYR A 244 -6.71 15.62 -2.66
N THR A 245 -6.18 16.82 -2.93
CA THR A 245 -5.85 17.80 -1.88
C THR A 245 -7.10 18.29 -1.14
N TYR A 246 -8.27 18.29 -1.80
CA TYR A 246 -9.53 18.61 -1.15
C TYR A 246 -10.07 17.46 -0.30
N ALA A 247 -9.85 16.20 -0.74
CA ALA A 247 -10.42 15.00 -0.14
C ALA A 247 -9.58 14.42 1.01
N ALA A 248 -8.26 14.67 1.03
CA ALA A 248 -7.34 14.05 1.98
C ALA A 248 -6.51 15.09 2.74
N GLU A 249 -6.07 14.73 3.95
CA GLU A 249 -5.15 15.57 4.73
C GLU A 249 -3.74 15.59 4.15
N THR A 250 -3.32 14.48 3.54
CA THR A 250 -1.97 14.29 3.01
C THR A 250 -2.01 13.71 1.60
N VAL A 251 -1.29 14.34 0.66
CA VAL A 251 -1.08 13.81 -0.70
C VAL A 251 0.41 13.63 -0.93
N LEU A 252 0.83 12.39 -1.22
CA LEU A 252 2.22 11.98 -1.43
C LEU A 252 2.42 11.49 -2.86
N ARG A 253 3.62 11.67 -3.40
CA ARG A 253 3.94 11.30 -4.79
C ARG A 253 5.31 10.65 -4.87
N THR A 254 5.41 9.48 -5.51
CA THR A 254 6.69 8.76 -5.61
C THR A 254 7.76 9.52 -6.40
N ASP A 255 7.39 10.37 -7.36
CA ASP A 255 8.33 11.20 -8.12
C ASP A 255 8.92 12.39 -7.33
N LEU A 256 8.31 12.76 -6.20
CA LEU A 256 8.78 13.86 -5.33
C LEU A 256 9.31 13.34 -4.00
N ASP A 257 8.66 12.33 -3.42
CA ASP A 257 8.92 11.84 -2.07
C ASP A 257 9.75 10.54 -2.08
N GLY A 258 10.02 9.97 -3.28
CA GLY A 258 10.66 8.67 -3.43
C GLY A 258 9.73 7.54 -2.99
N GLN A 259 10.30 6.47 -2.45
CA GLN A 259 9.52 5.38 -1.88
C GLN A 259 8.68 5.86 -0.68
N ILE A 260 7.40 5.50 -0.64
CA ILE A 260 6.46 5.87 0.42
C ILE A 260 6.05 4.62 1.16
N THR A 261 6.32 4.54 2.46
CA THR A 261 5.84 3.43 3.30
C THR A 261 4.84 3.96 4.33
N ILE A 262 3.65 3.37 4.35
CA ILE A 262 2.66 3.60 5.39
C ILE A 262 2.72 2.42 6.36
N VAL A 263 3.00 2.71 7.63
CA VAL A 263 2.99 1.75 8.73
C VAL A 263 1.67 1.90 9.46
N GLY A 264 0.79 0.92 9.33
CA GLY A 264 -0.55 0.94 9.94
C GLY A 264 -0.60 0.07 11.19
N TYR A 265 -1.40 0.46 12.17
CA TYR A 265 -1.62 -0.25 13.42
C TYR A 265 -3.06 -0.74 13.52
N GLU A 266 -3.29 -1.79 14.31
CA GLU A 266 -4.62 -2.39 14.47
C GLU A 266 -5.68 -1.42 15.00
N ASP A 267 -5.27 -0.40 15.74
CA ASP A 267 -6.14 0.64 16.30
C ASP A 267 -6.41 1.84 15.36
N GLY A 268 -6.04 1.72 14.08
CA GLY A 268 -6.25 2.74 13.04
C GLY A 268 -5.14 3.79 12.94
N ARG A 269 -4.28 3.94 13.93
CA ARG A 269 -3.13 4.86 13.84
C ARG A 269 -2.20 4.45 12.69
N TYR A 270 -1.49 5.41 12.15
CA TYR A 270 -0.48 5.15 11.11
C TYR A 270 0.71 6.12 11.20
N GLU A 271 1.80 5.71 10.55
CA GLU A 271 3.00 6.53 10.36
C GLU A 271 3.35 6.55 8.87
N VAL A 272 3.85 7.68 8.38
CA VAL A 272 4.39 7.82 7.02
C VAL A 272 5.91 7.84 7.09
N VAL A 273 6.56 6.99 6.30
CA VAL A 273 8.01 6.93 6.17
C VAL A 273 8.37 7.17 4.70
N LEU A 274 9.18 8.19 4.42
CA LEU A 274 9.58 8.57 3.07
C LEU A 274 11.04 8.17 2.81
N GLY A 275 11.33 7.80 1.56
CA GLY A 275 12.65 7.35 1.13
C GLY A 275 12.91 5.87 1.41
N GLU A 276 14.16 5.41 1.22
CA GLU A 276 14.54 4.02 1.50
C GLU A 276 14.58 3.77 3.02
N GLU A 277 13.88 2.72 3.48
CA GLU A 277 14.04 2.23 4.84
C GLU A 277 15.44 1.61 4.99
N VAL A 278 16.30 2.23 5.80
CA VAL A 278 17.55 1.60 6.22
C VAL A 278 17.19 0.56 7.27
N THR A 279 17.28 -0.73 6.93
CA THR A 279 17.05 -1.81 7.89
C THR A 279 18.07 -1.71 9.04
N ALA A 280 17.62 -2.03 10.26
CA ALA A 280 18.45 -1.91 11.48
C ALA A 280 19.78 -2.70 11.44
N MET A 281 19.99 -3.58 10.46
CA MET A 281 21.23 -4.32 10.27
C MET A 281 22.39 -3.50 9.68
N GLU A 282 22.11 -2.41 8.94
CA GLU A 282 23.17 -1.56 8.37
C GLU A 282 23.73 -0.52 9.35
N GLN A 283 23.00 -0.17 10.41
CA GLN A 283 23.46 0.78 11.42
C GLN A 283 24.71 0.30 12.21
N GLY A 284 25.08 -0.95 12.10
CA GLY A 284 26.27 -1.53 12.75
C GLY A 284 27.56 -1.52 11.91
N ARG A 285 27.54 -1.14 10.64
CA ARG A 285 28.68 -1.34 9.72
C ARG A 285 29.21 -0.13 8.95
N SER A 286 28.57 1.01 8.95
CA SER A 286 29.09 2.19 8.23
C SER A 286 28.96 3.47 9.05
N GLY A 287 30.12 4.08 9.35
CA GLY A 287 30.21 5.48 9.80
C GLY A 287 29.99 6.45 8.65
N GLY A 288 28.94 6.27 7.83
CA GLY A 288 28.54 7.14 6.75
C GLY A 288 27.19 7.78 7.09
N LEU A 289 27.04 9.07 6.77
CA LEU A 289 25.79 9.82 6.89
C LEU A 289 24.68 9.10 6.07
N GLY A 290 23.88 8.26 6.73
CA GLY A 290 22.66 7.73 6.16
C GLY A 290 21.61 8.83 6.06
N VAL A 291 20.90 8.89 4.96
CA VAL A 291 19.71 9.74 4.82
C VAL A 291 18.69 9.19 5.82
N VAL A 292 18.44 9.94 6.89
CA VAL A 292 17.37 9.61 7.86
C VAL A 292 16.06 9.91 7.19
N GLY A 293 15.26 8.88 6.87
CA GLY A 293 13.89 9.05 6.37
C GLY A 293 13.10 9.95 7.32
N MET A 294 12.35 10.89 6.76
CA MET A 294 11.47 11.75 7.55
C MET A 294 10.27 10.92 8.02
N ARG A 295 10.02 10.89 9.33
CA ARG A 295 8.91 10.16 9.95
C ARG A 295 7.86 11.16 10.38
N TYR A 296 6.63 10.99 9.91
CA TYR A 296 5.47 11.74 10.37
C TYR A 296 4.55 10.78 11.13
N ILE A 297 4.08 11.18 12.32
CA ILE A 297 3.13 10.41 13.14
C ILE A 297 1.82 11.19 13.09
N TYR A 298 0.75 10.52 12.72
CA TYR A 298 -0.61 11.04 12.73
C TYR A 298 -1.41 10.26 13.80
N GLU A 299 -2.06 11.00 14.71
CA GLU A 299 -2.90 10.47 15.80
C GLU A 299 -4.38 10.55 15.44
#